data_dad158c2c2023265e91d92601a2a8282
#
_entry.id   dad158c2c2023265e91d92601a2a8282
#
_cell.length_a   1.000
_cell.length_b   1.000
_cell.length_c   1.000
_cell.angle_alpha   90.00
_cell.angle_beta   90.00
_cell.angle_gamma   90.00
#
_symmetry.space_group_name_H-M   'P 1'
#
loop_
_entity.id
_entity.type
_entity.pdbx_description
1 polymer ?
#
loop_
_entity_poly.entity_id
_entity_poly.type
_entity_poly.pdbx_seq_one_letter_code
_entity_poly.pdbx_strand_id
1 'polypeptide(L)'
;PAGIHEITRSLSLNVSGVTIAGTGIDESILSFKNQVQGAEGLLVSANDFVIRDLAIEDTIGDALKINESENVRILRVRTEWTNGPLSTNGAYGIYPVQSSNVLIDEAVAIGASDAGIYVGQSSRIIVRNSRAEYNVAGIEIENSTFADVHDNLTTNNTGGILVFDLPNLPIQGGRNTRVYNNQIFANNTDNFAPDGNIVASVPAGTGLMIMANDNIEVFENNFGNNNSANIL
;
A
#
# COMPACT_ATOMS: atom_id res chain seq x y z
N PRO A 1 -2.74 -4.27 23.36
CA PRO A 1 -4.04 -4.15 24.01
C PRO A 1 -4.96 -3.24 23.21
N ALA A 2 -6.27 -3.33 23.44
CA ALA A 2 -7.23 -2.38 22.88
C ALA A 2 -6.98 -0.96 23.42
N GLY A 3 -7.30 0.04 22.60
CA GLY A 3 -7.19 1.46 22.90
C GLY A 3 -6.41 2.24 21.86
N ILE A 4 -6.44 3.56 21.97
CA ILE A 4 -5.63 4.48 21.18
C ILE A 4 -4.33 4.70 21.92
N HIS A 5 -3.22 4.36 21.26
CA HIS A 5 -1.88 4.51 21.79
C HIS A 5 -1.20 5.70 21.09
N GLU A 6 -1.06 6.80 21.79
CA GLU A 6 -0.41 8.00 21.23
C GLU A 6 1.11 7.81 21.11
N ILE A 7 1.61 7.98 19.90
CA ILE A 7 3.01 7.82 19.54
C ILE A 7 3.54 9.15 18.99
N THR A 8 4.58 9.69 19.60
CA THR A 8 5.13 11.00 19.25
C THR A 8 6.40 10.94 18.40
N ARG A 9 6.86 9.74 18.06
CA ARG A 9 8.06 9.52 17.23
C ARG A 9 7.93 8.22 16.43
N SER A 10 8.68 8.11 15.34
CA SER A 10 8.79 6.85 14.60
C SER A 10 9.21 5.69 15.50
N LEU A 11 8.61 4.55 15.26
CA LEU A 11 9.02 3.29 15.86
C LEU A 11 9.92 2.52 14.88
N SER A 12 10.91 1.80 15.39
CA SER A 12 11.82 1.00 14.57
C SER A 12 11.96 -0.41 15.12
N LEU A 13 11.94 -1.40 14.22
CA LEU A 13 12.17 -2.81 14.52
C LEU A 13 13.26 -3.36 13.61
N ASN A 14 14.33 -3.89 14.21
CA ASN A 14 15.45 -4.51 13.50
C ASN A 14 15.80 -5.93 14.04
N VAL A 15 14.85 -6.56 14.73
CA VAL A 15 15.00 -7.90 15.29
C VAL A 15 14.08 -8.85 14.55
N SER A 16 14.64 -9.90 13.96
CA SER A 16 13.90 -10.91 13.21
C SER A 16 13.06 -11.84 14.10
N GLY A 17 12.03 -12.46 13.51
CA GLY A 17 11.17 -13.41 14.22
C GLY A 17 10.15 -12.75 15.16
N VAL A 18 9.86 -11.47 14.99
CA VAL A 18 8.95 -10.71 15.84
C VAL A 18 7.53 -10.70 15.28
N THR A 19 6.56 -10.88 16.14
CA THR A 19 5.14 -10.62 15.86
C THR A 19 4.66 -9.42 16.67
N ILE A 20 4.11 -8.40 15.96
CA ILE A 20 3.34 -7.31 16.57
C ILE A 20 1.86 -7.61 16.36
N ALA A 21 1.08 -7.67 17.44
CA ALA A 21 -0.32 -8.01 17.38
C ALA A 21 -1.18 -7.10 18.26
N GLY A 22 -2.25 -6.58 17.68
CA GLY A 22 -3.34 -5.93 18.39
C GLY A 22 -4.51 -6.87 18.65
N THR A 23 -5.68 -6.29 18.91
CA THR A 23 -6.96 -6.98 19.16
C THR A 23 -7.97 -6.77 18.03
N GLY A 24 -7.69 -5.87 17.10
CA GLY A 24 -8.52 -5.54 15.95
C GLY A 24 -8.10 -4.21 15.34
N ILE A 25 -8.43 -3.99 14.05
CA ILE A 25 -8.08 -2.77 13.31
C ILE A 25 -8.79 -1.51 13.83
N ASP A 26 -9.89 -1.69 14.53
CA ASP A 26 -10.67 -0.60 15.14
C ASP A 26 -10.53 -0.59 16.67
N GLU A 27 -9.74 -1.50 17.22
CA GLU A 27 -9.57 -1.65 18.66
C GLU A 27 -8.17 -1.26 19.14
N SER A 28 -7.11 -1.66 18.43
CA SER A 28 -5.73 -1.35 18.78
C SER A 28 -5.17 -0.35 17.77
N ILE A 29 -5.11 0.91 18.13
CA ILE A 29 -4.74 2.01 17.25
C ILE A 29 -3.42 2.63 17.70
N LEU A 30 -2.40 2.62 16.85
CA LEU A 30 -1.18 3.40 17.01
C LEU A 30 -1.40 4.75 16.34
N SER A 31 -1.71 5.78 17.12
CA SER A 31 -1.98 7.12 16.61
C SER A 31 -0.70 7.98 16.64
N PHE A 32 -0.29 8.41 15.46
CA PHE A 32 0.83 9.30 15.25
C PHE A 32 0.42 10.77 15.05
N LYS A 33 -0.82 11.11 15.36
CA LYS A 33 -1.37 12.45 15.19
C LYS A 33 -0.52 13.56 15.83
N ASN A 34 0.18 13.24 16.90
CA ASN A 34 1.07 14.15 17.63
C ASN A 34 2.56 13.81 17.39
N GLN A 35 2.89 13.19 16.25
CA GLN A 35 4.28 12.84 15.92
C GLN A 35 5.10 14.11 15.70
N VAL A 36 6.25 14.18 16.38
CA VAL A 36 7.18 15.32 16.30
C VAL A 36 8.59 14.91 15.89
N GLN A 37 8.86 13.60 15.77
CA GLN A 37 10.18 13.08 15.41
C GLN A 37 10.08 11.87 14.49
N GLY A 38 10.95 11.83 13.47
CA GLY A 38 10.94 10.82 12.42
C GLY A 38 9.86 11.11 11.38
N ALA A 39 9.81 10.34 10.33
CA ALA A 39 8.85 10.49 9.26
C ALA A 39 7.88 9.29 9.23
N GLU A 40 8.38 8.09 9.34
CA GLU A 40 7.57 6.87 9.31
C GLU A 40 6.81 6.66 10.63
N GLY A 41 5.71 5.94 10.56
CA GLY A 41 5.06 5.40 11.74
C GLY A 41 5.87 4.24 12.33
N LEU A 42 5.85 3.10 11.65
CA LEU A 42 6.66 1.92 12.01
C LEU A 42 7.59 1.57 10.86
N LEU A 43 8.90 1.64 11.12
CA LEU A 43 9.96 1.17 10.22
C LEU A 43 10.45 -0.22 10.65
N VAL A 44 10.42 -1.18 9.74
CA VAL A 44 10.88 -2.54 9.96
C VAL A 44 12.02 -2.86 9.00
N SER A 45 13.14 -3.36 9.51
CA SER A 45 14.24 -3.94 8.74
C SER A 45 14.60 -5.28 9.40
N ALA A 46 13.73 -6.27 9.23
CA ALA A 46 13.81 -7.54 9.94
C ALA A 46 13.09 -8.65 9.17
N ASN A 47 13.65 -9.85 9.17
CA ASN A 47 13.07 -11.03 8.56
C ASN A 47 12.06 -11.75 9.48
N ASP A 48 11.24 -12.60 8.89
CA ASP A 48 10.25 -13.40 9.63
C ASP A 48 9.34 -12.53 10.51
N PHE A 49 8.89 -11.40 9.92
CA PHE A 49 8.09 -10.39 10.60
C PHE A 49 6.60 -10.61 10.37
N VAL A 50 5.83 -10.53 11.44
CA VAL A 50 4.37 -10.55 11.38
C VAL A 50 3.80 -9.31 12.08
N ILE A 51 2.88 -8.61 11.42
CA ILE A 51 2.05 -7.58 12.05
C ILE A 51 0.58 -7.87 11.77
N ARG A 52 -0.25 -7.76 12.80
CA ARG A 52 -1.66 -8.10 12.64
C ARG A 52 -2.59 -7.44 13.65
N ASP A 53 -3.86 -7.32 13.23
CA ASP A 53 -4.98 -6.96 14.09
C ASP A 53 -4.81 -5.60 14.80
N LEU A 54 -4.35 -4.58 14.06
CA LEU A 54 -4.17 -3.21 14.57
C LEU A 54 -4.26 -2.15 13.47
N ALA A 55 -4.35 -0.87 13.88
CA ALA A 55 -4.26 0.26 12.98
C ALA A 55 -3.04 1.13 13.26
N ILE A 56 -2.54 1.82 12.21
CA ILE A 56 -1.54 2.88 12.26
C ILE A 56 -2.17 4.11 11.61
N GLU A 57 -2.29 5.20 12.38
CA GLU A 57 -3.00 6.40 11.93
C GLU A 57 -2.15 7.66 12.01
N ASP A 58 -2.42 8.58 11.05
CA ASP A 58 -1.96 9.98 11.06
C ASP A 58 -0.44 10.16 11.17
N THR A 59 0.33 9.33 10.49
CA THR A 59 1.80 9.48 10.43
C THR A 59 2.21 10.68 9.58
N ILE A 60 3.37 11.28 9.87
CA ILE A 60 3.92 12.37 9.05
C ILE A 60 4.30 11.87 7.65
N GLY A 61 4.95 10.73 7.56
CA GLY A 61 5.34 10.08 6.31
C GLY A 61 4.72 8.69 6.18
N ASP A 62 5.46 7.69 5.70
CA ASP A 62 4.97 6.35 5.46
C ASP A 62 4.43 5.70 6.76
N ALA A 63 3.26 5.07 6.68
CA ALA A 63 2.66 4.54 7.91
C ALA A 63 3.37 3.24 8.38
N LEU A 64 3.46 2.24 7.52
CA LEU A 64 4.17 0.98 7.78
C LEU A 64 5.19 0.71 6.68
N LYS A 65 6.44 1.01 6.93
CA LYS A 65 7.54 0.77 6.00
C LYS A 65 8.31 -0.48 6.38
N ILE A 66 8.51 -1.38 5.43
CA ILE A 66 9.27 -2.62 5.61
C ILE A 66 10.34 -2.66 4.54
N ASN A 67 11.60 -2.59 4.96
CA ASN A 67 12.74 -2.46 4.08
C ASN A 67 13.65 -3.69 4.16
N GLU A 68 14.05 -4.20 2.99
CA GLU A 68 15.05 -5.27 2.85
C GLU A 68 14.76 -6.50 3.74
N SER A 69 13.50 -6.95 3.74
CA SER A 69 13.02 -8.00 4.64
C SER A 69 12.54 -9.23 3.88
N GLU A 70 12.67 -10.40 4.48
CA GLU A 70 12.17 -11.67 3.96
C GLU A 70 11.11 -12.28 4.90
N ASN A 71 10.13 -13.01 4.32
CA ASN A 71 9.04 -13.67 5.05
C ASN A 71 8.17 -12.68 5.85
N VAL A 72 7.61 -11.72 5.17
CA VAL A 72 6.78 -10.66 5.77
C VAL A 72 5.30 -11.02 5.68
N ARG A 73 4.57 -10.89 6.78
CA ARG A 73 3.13 -11.08 6.84
C ARG A 73 2.43 -9.89 7.48
N ILE A 74 1.54 -9.26 6.73
CA ILE A 74 0.71 -8.13 7.15
C ILE A 74 -0.74 -8.59 7.06
N LEU A 75 -1.38 -8.83 8.21
CA LEU A 75 -2.67 -9.51 8.30
C LEU A 75 -3.67 -8.65 9.07
N ARG A 76 -4.76 -8.21 8.45
CA ARG A 76 -5.76 -7.36 9.11
C ARG A 76 -5.07 -6.15 9.79
N VAL A 77 -4.40 -5.34 8.96
CA VAL A 77 -3.79 -4.08 9.38
C VAL A 77 -4.48 -2.94 8.65
N ARG A 78 -4.84 -1.88 9.36
CA ARG A 78 -5.34 -0.65 8.77
C ARG A 78 -4.28 0.45 8.85
N THR A 79 -4.07 1.16 7.76
CA THR A 79 -3.33 2.43 7.73
C THR A 79 -4.26 3.52 7.26
N GLU A 80 -4.27 4.67 7.95
CA GLU A 80 -5.23 5.73 7.65
C GLU A 80 -4.71 7.12 8.02
N TRP A 81 -4.99 8.09 7.15
CA TRP A 81 -4.93 9.52 7.47
C TRP A 81 -6.35 10.03 7.69
N THR A 82 -6.70 10.27 8.95
CA THR A 82 -8.08 10.52 9.39
C THR A 82 -8.68 11.85 8.91
N ASN A 83 -7.85 12.75 8.41
CA ASN A 83 -8.30 14.04 7.84
C ASN A 83 -8.74 13.95 6.35
N GLY A 84 -8.76 12.73 5.80
CA GLY A 84 -9.13 12.50 4.39
C GLY A 84 -7.95 12.63 3.42
N PRO A 85 -8.21 12.57 2.10
CA PRO A 85 -7.18 12.57 1.06
C PRO A 85 -6.57 13.97 0.89
N LEU A 86 -5.34 14.15 1.35
CA LEU A 86 -4.60 15.40 1.28
C LEU A 86 -3.18 15.15 0.75
N SER A 87 -2.66 16.07 -0.07
CA SER A 87 -1.27 16.01 -0.57
C SER A 87 -0.21 16.10 0.52
N THR A 88 -0.59 16.51 1.72
CA THR A 88 0.29 16.59 2.89
C THR A 88 0.33 15.30 3.71
N ASN A 89 -0.49 14.32 3.38
CA ASN A 89 -0.42 13.00 4.00
C ASN A 89 0.87 12.28 3.62
N GLY A 90 1.26 11.28 4.39
CA GLY A 90 2.37 10.42 4.02
C GLY A 90 2.14 9.72 2.69
N ALA A 91 3.23 9.37 2.01
CA ALA A 91 3.17 8.80 0.68
C ALA A 91 2.54 7.41 0.67
N TYR A 92 2.96 6.52 1.55
CA TYR A 92 2.58 5.12 1.51
C TYR A 92 1.94 4.65 2.81
N GLY A 93 0.80 3.95 2.67
CA GLY A 93 0.15 3.31 3.81
C GLY A 93 0.90 2.05 4.24
N ILE A 94 0.84 1.00 3.45
CA ILE A 94 1.58 -0.25 3.64
C ILE A 94 2.69 -0.31 2.59
N TYR A 95 3.95 -0.34 3.02
CA TYR A 95 5.10 -0.09 2.15
C TYR A 95 6.24 -1.13 2.32
N PRO A 96 6.09 -2.37 1.86
CA PRO A 96 7.22 -3.26 1.65
C PRO A 96 8.05 -2.84 0.45
N VAL A 97 9.36 -2.67 0.64
CA VAL A 97 10.31 -2.35 -0.44
C VAL A 97 11.55 -3.21 -0.30
N GLN A 98 12.11 -3.64 -1.46
CA GLN A 98 13.30 -4.52 -1.54
C GLN A 98 13.15 -5.78 -0.68
N SER A 99 11.92 -6.29 -0.59
CA SER A 99 11.56 -7.40 0.29
C SER A 99 11.14 -8.63 -0.51
N SER A 100 11.10 -9.78 0.13
CA SER A 100 10.70 -11.01 -0.54
C SER A 100 9.78 -11.89 0.31
N ASN A 101 8.96 -12.71 -0.37
CA ASN A 101 7.97 -13.54 0.28
C ASN A 101 7.03 -12.72 1.18
N VAL A 102 6.32 -11.78 0.55
CA VAL A 102 5.44 -10.80 1.20
C VAL A 102 3.99 -11.21 1.04
N LEU A 103 3.29 -11.34 2.14
CA LEU A 103 1.84 -11.53 2.18
C LEU A 103 1.16 -10.33 2.85
N ILE A 104 0.26 -9.69 2.11
CA ILE A 104 -0.66 -8.66 2.61
C ILE A 104 -2.08 -9.23 2.47
N ASP A 105 -2.78 -9.45 3.57
CA ASP A 105 -4.06 -10.12 3.60
C ASP A 105 -5.04 -9.41 4.54
N GLU A 106 -6.26 -9.16 4.05
CA GLU A 106 -7.31 -8.45 4.77
C GLU A 106 -6.87 -7.05 5.30
N ALA A 107 -5.98 -6.37 4.58
CA ALA A 107 -5.51 -5.04 4.95
C ALA A 107 -6.47 -3.94 4.47
N VAL A 108 -6.42 -2.79 5.15
CA VAL A 108 -7.16 -1.58 4.77
C VAL A 108 -6.18 -0.41 4.68
N ALA A 109 -6.22 0.35 3.58
CA ALA A 109 -5.35 1.52 3.38
C ALA A 109 -6.16 2.73 2.89
N ILE A 110 -6.07 3.84 3.64
CA ILE A 110 -6.93 5.02 3.43
C ILE A 110 -6.11 6.31 3.49
N GLY A 111 -6.22 7.14 2.45
CA GLY A 111 -5.79 8.53 2.48
C GLY A 111 -4.30 8.78 2.14
N ALA A 112 -3.57 7.79 1.63
CA ALA A 112 -2.18 7.95 1.21
C ALA A 112 -2.04 8.91 0.02
N SER A 113 -1.04 9.81 0.07
CA SER A 113 -0.82 10.81 -0.99
C SER A 113 -0.07 10.25 -2.21
N ASP A 114 0.31 8.97 -2.17
CA ASP A 114 0.87 8.22 -3.28
C ASP A 114 0.14 6.86 -3.37
N ALA A 115 0.51 5.82 -2.63
CA ALA A 115 -0.21 4.55 -2.70
C ALA A 115 -0.66 4.03 -1.33
N GLY A 116 -1.91 3.56 -1.26
CA GLY A 116 -2.45 2.93 -0.04
C GLY A 116 -1.68 1.67 0.32
N ILE A 117 -1.55 0.74 -0.63
CA ILE A 117 -0.72 -0.46 -0.53
C ILE A 117 0.31 -0.40 -1.66
N TYR A 118 1.56 -0.24 -1.31
CA TYR A 118 2.68 -0.24 -2.25
C TYR A 118 3.61 -1.42 -1.97
N VAL A 119 3.97 -2.15 -3.00
CA VAL A 119 5.04 -3.17 -2.92
C VAL A 119 6.04 -2.92 -4.04
N GLY A 120 7.22 -2.43 -3.70
CA GLY A 120 8.22 -2.04 -4.69
C GLY A 120 9.50 -2.84 -4.61
N GLN A 121 10.12 -3.07 -5.79
CA GLN A 121 11.44 -3.68 -5.91
C GLN A 121 11.56 -5.02 -5.17
N SER A 122 10.46 -5.76 -5.12
CA SER A 122 10.25 -6.93 -4.26
C SER A 122 9.94 -8.18 -5.11
N SER A 123 9.89 -9.35 -4.45
CA SER A 123 9.60 -10.60 -5.16
C SER A 123 8.76 -11.58 -4.33
N ARG A 124 7.98 -12.43 -5.02
CA ARG A 124 7.07 -13.41 -4.40
C ARG A 124 6.07 -12.74 -3.47
N ILE A 125 5.14 -12.02 -4.08
CA ILE A 125 4.21 -11.12 -3.42
C ILE A 125 2.80 -11.65 -3.55
N ILE A 126 2.02 -11.56 -2.49
CA ILE A 126 0.57 -11.76 -2.53
C ILE A 126 -0.09 -10.58 -1.82
N VAL A 127 -0.99 -9.89 -2.54
CA VAL A 127 -1.89 -8.87 -1.98
C VAL A 127 -3.31 -9.35 -2.22
N ARG A 128 -4.05 -9.65 -1.16
CA ARG A 128 -5.39 -10.21 -1.30
C ARG A 128 -6.37 -9.80 -0.22
N ASN A 129 -7.67 -9.99 -0.49
CA ASN A 129 -8.77 -9.72 0.45
C ASN A 129 -8.71 -8.32 1.08
N SER A 130 -7.99 -7.39 0.46
CA SER A 130 -7.66 -6.09 1.01
C SER A 130 -8.52 -4.99 0.38
N ARG A 131 -8.63 -3.87 1.09
CA ARG A 131 -9.39 -2.71 0.64
C ARG A 131 -8.50 -1.47 0.65
N ALA A 132 -8.46 -0.76 -0.48
CA ALA A 132 -7.75 0.51 -0.60
C ALA A 132 -8.72 1.58 -1.12
N GLU A 133 -8.83 2.68 -0.38
CA GLU A 133 -9.77 3.75 -0.73
C GLU A 133 -9.26 5.14 -0.34
N TYR A 134 -9.67 6.15 -1.14
CA TYR A 134 -9.26 7.54 -0.95
C TYR A 134 -7.74 7.78 -1.00
N ASN A 135 -6.99 6.94 -1.72
CA ASN A 135 -5.57 7.13 -2.00
C ASN A 135 -5.38 7.71 -3.41
N VAL A 136 -4.17 8.13 -3.76
CA VAL A 136 -3.87 8.39 -5.18
C VAL A 136 -3.83 7.07 -5.93
N ALA A 137 -2.95 6.14 -5.60
CA ALA A 137 -3.05 4.75 -6.06
C ALA A 137 -3.65 3.87 -4.96
N GLY A 138 -4.63 3.04 -5.28
CA GLY A 138 -5.16 2.09 -4.31
C GLY A 138 -4.12 1.03 -3.94
N ILE A 139 -3.69 0.26 -4.94
CA ILE A 139 -2.62 -0.75 -4.84
C ILE A 139 -1.59 -0.49 -5.92
N GLU A 140 -0.31 -0.49 -5.59
CA GLU A 140 0.78 -0.33 -6.54
C GLU A 140 1.81 -1.44 -6.39
N ILE A 141 2.14 -2.08 -7.51
CA ILE A 141 3.21 -3.07 -7.64
C ILE A 141 4.27 -2.47 -8.57
N GLU A 142 5.41 -2.07 -8.00
CA GLU A 142 6.44 -1.36 -8.74
C GLU A 142 7.75 -2.14 -8.80
N ASN A 143 8.34 -2.26 -9.99
CA ASN A 143 9.65 -2.91 -10.19
C ASN A 143 9.77 -4.27 -9.50
N SER A 144 8.68 -5.01 -9.41
CA SER A 144 8.57 -6.23 -8.61
C SER A 144 8.34 -7.46 -9.48
N THR A 145 8.58 -8.63 -8.93
CA THR A 145 8.48 -9.88 -9.69
C THR A 145 7.67 -10.95 -8.95
N PHE A 146 6.89 -11.72 -9.71
CA PHE A 146 6.04 -12.80 -9.17
C PHE A 146 5.05 -12.27 -8.12
N ALA A 147 4.17 -11.37 -8.56
CA ALA A 147 3.13 -10.80 -7.73
C ALA A 147 1.75 -11.33 -8.10
N ASP A 148 0.97 -11.72 -7.11
CA ASP A 148 -0.45 -12.03 -7.21
C ASP A 148 -1.26 -10.97 -6.47
N VAL A 149 -2.10 -10.24 -7.21
CA VAL A 149 -2.99 -9.20 -6.67
C VAL A 149 -4.42 -9.62 -6.93
N HIS A 150 -5.11 -10.13 -5.92
CA HIS A 150 -6.42 -10.75 -6.15
C HIS A 150 -7.39 -10.61 -4.98
N ASP A 151 -8.68 -10.73 -5.28
CA ASP A 151 -9.75 -10.63 -4.29
C ASP A 151 -9.76 -9.30 -3.50
N ASN A 152 -9.23 -8.22 -4.09
CA ASN A 152 -9.17 -6.91 -3.45
C ASN A 152 -10.31 -6.00 -3.91
N LEU A 153 -10.62 -5.00 -3.11
CA LEU A 153 -11.47 -3.87 -3.45
C LEU A 153 -10.64 -2.59 -3.53
N THR A 154 -10.63 -1.93 -4.69
CA THR A 154 -10.10 -0.58 -4.85
C THR A 154 -11.23 0.35 -5.29
N THR A 155 -11.50 1.37 -4.48
CA THR A 155 -12.61 2.32 -4.73
C THR A 155 -12.28 3.71 -4.22
N ASN A 156 -12.84 4.72 -4.86
CA ASN A 156 -12.63 6.12 -4.47
C ASN A 156 -11.15 6.57 -4.44
N ASN A 157 -10.25 5.87 -5.13
CA ASN A 157 -8.89 6.34 -5.36
C ASN A 157 -8.83 7.22 -6.63
N THR A 158 -7.69 7.81 -6.92
CA THR A 158 -7.44 8.42 -8.24
C THR A 158 -7.23 7.33 -9.29
N GLY A 159 -6.40 6.34 -8.98
CA GLY A 159 -6.20 5.09 -9.72
C GLY A 159 -6.41 3.88 -8.83
N GLY A 160 -7.03 2.81 -9.34
CA GLY A 160 -7.35 1.61 -8.55
C GLY A 160 -6.11 0.75 -8.28
N ILE A 161 -5.58 0.11 -9.32
CA ILE A 161 -4.38 -0.75 -9.24
C ILE A 161 -3.36 -0.26 -10.27
N LEU A 162 -2.11 -0.08 -9.86
CA LEU A 162 -1.01 0.32 -10.73
C LEU A 162 0.05 -0.80 -10.76
N VAL A 163 0.54 -1.14 -11.95
CA VAL A 163 1.63 -2.12 -12.13
C VAL A 163 2.71 -1.46 -12.98
N PHE A 164 3.76 -0.99 -12.33
CA PHE A 164 4.80 -0.16 -12.94
C PHE A 164 6.18 -0.83 -12.95
N ASP A 165 6.97 -0.55 -13.99
CA ASP A 165 8.43 -0.72 -13.98
C ASP A 165 9.07 0.62 -14.31
N LEU A 166 9.59 1.28 -13.29
CA LEU A 166 10.17 2.62 -13.41
C LEU A 166 11.68 2.54 -13.65
N PRO A 167 12.23 3.42 -14.50
CA PRO A 167 13.66 3.49 -14.71
C PRO A 167 14.38 4.09 -13.50
N ASN A 168 15.69 3.83 -13.41
CA ASN A 168 16.60 4.43 -12.43
C ASN A 168 16.35 4.04 -10.97
N LEU A 169 15.58 3.00 -10.71
CA LEU A 169 15.49 2.39 -9.39
C LEU A 169 16.59 1.31 -9.21
N PRO A 170 17.00 1.02 -7.96
CA PRO A 170 18.03 0.00 -7.70
C PRO A 170 17.72 -1.38 -8.28
N ILE A 171 16.46 -1.80 -8.23
CA ILE A 171 15.96 -3.04 -8.83
C ILE A 171 15.01 -2.68 -9.96
N GLN A 172 15.24 -3.23 -11.13
CA GLN A 172 14.48 -3.00 -12.35
C GLN A 172 14.00 -4.32 -12.95
N GLY A 173 13.13 -4.25 -13.96
CA GLY A 173 12.63 -5.41 -14.68
C GLY A 173 11.42 -6.05 -14.00
N GLY A 174 10.43 -5.25 -13.63
CA GLY A 174 9.16 -5.70 -13.11
C GLY A 174 8.48 -6.66 -14.08
N ARG A 175 8.02 -7.83 -13.61
CA ARG A 175 7.42 -8.86 -14.45
C ARG A 175 6.70 -9.95 -13.69
N ASN A 176 5.92 -10.74 -14.42
CA ASN A 176 5.19 -11.89 -13.90
C ASN A 176 4.20 -11.49 -12.79
N THR A 177 3.40 -10.46 -13.05
CA THR A 177 2.34 -10.02 -12.14
C THR A 177 0.99 -10.50 -12.65
N ARG A 178 0.20 -11.09 -11.78
CA ARG A 178 -1.18 -11.47 -12.05
C ARG A 178 -2.14 -10.59 -11.24
N VAL A 179 -3.08 -9.96 -11.95
CA VAL A 179 -4.14 -9.12 -11.36
C VAL A 179 -5.48 -9.77 -11.69
N TYR A 180 -6.13 -10.39 -10.71
CA TYR A 180 -7.34 -11.16 -10.98
C TYR A 180 -8.35 -11.14 -9.83
N ASN A 181 -9.61 -11.35 -10.18
CA ASN A 181 -10.74 -11.43 -9.24
C ASN A 181 -10.88 -10.20 -8.31
N ASN A 182 -10.40 -9.03 -8.75
CA ASN A 182 -10.53 -7.80 -7.97
C ASN A 182 -11.81 -7.04 -8.33
N GLN A 183 -12.29 -6.25 -7.38
CA GLN A 183 -13.36 -5.28 -7.52
C GLN A 183 -12.73 -3.88 -7.65
N ILE A 184 -12.81 -3.27 -8.84
CA ILE A 184 -12.10 -2.03 -9.18
C ILE A 184 -13.13 -0.98 -9.62
N PHE A 185 -13.65 -0.22 -8.67
CA PHE A 185 -14.82 0.63 -8.89
C PHE A 185 -14.61 2.09 -8.47
N ALA A 186 -15.17 3.00 -9.28
CA ALA A 186 -15.34 4.40 -8.93
C ALA A 186 -14.05 5.07 -8.41
N ASN A 187 -12.91 4.75 -9.01
CA ASN A 187 -11.63 5.37 -8.65
C ASN A 187 -11.50 6.75 -9.32
N ASN A 188 -12.34 7.70 -8.88
CA ASN A 188 -12.54 8.99 -9.52
C ASN A 188 -12.12 10.18 -8.63
N THR A 189 -11.45 9.95 -7.52
CA THR A 189 -10.94 11.03 -6.67
C THR A 189 -9.94 11.86 -7.46
N ASP A 190 -10.08 13.18 -7.43
CA ASP A 190 -9.12 14.08 -8.05
C ASP A 190 -7.71 13.76 -7.57
N ASN A 191 -6.74 13.81 -8.49
CA ASN A 191 -5.37 13.48 -8.14
C ASN A 191 -4.79 14.51 -7.17
N PHE A 192 -4.46 14.07 -5.98
CA PHE A 192 -3.91 14.91 -4.91
C PHE A 192 -2.44 14.57 -4.58
N ALA A 193 -1.76 13.80 -5.43
CA ALA A 193 -0.34 13.52 -5.26
C ALA A 193 0.47 14.82 -5.25
N PRO A 194 1.54 14.89 -4.46
CA PRO A 194 2.49 16.00 -4.56
C PRO A 194 3.08 16.13 -5.95
N ASP A 195 3.27 17.37 -6.40
CA ASP A 195 3.88 17.64 -7.70
C ASP A 195 5.26 16.96 -7.84
N GLY A 196 5.47 16.34 -8.99
CA GLY A 196 6.73 15.66 -9.32
C GLY A 196 6.76 14.17 -9.01
N ASN A 197 5.80 13.63 -8.28
CA ASN A 197 5.64 12.19 -8.13
C ASN A 197 5.13 11.58 -9.43
N ILE A 198 5.53 10.37 -9.75
CA ILE A 198 5.07 9.65 -10.95
C ILE A 198 3.55 9.48 -10.93
N VAL A 199 3.00 9.12 -9.80
CA VAL A 199 1.54 8.93 -9.64
C VAL A 199 0.74 10.22 -9.82
N ALA A 200 1.36 11.41 -9.74
CA ALA A 200 0.70 12.68 -10.07
C ALA A 200 0.28 12.76 -11.56
N SER A 201 0.84 11.93 -12.42
CA SER A 201 0.47 11.82 -13.83
C SER A 201 -0.68 10.85 -14.09
N VAL A 202 -1.13 10.09 -13.10
CA VAL A 202 -2.23 9.13 -13.24
C VAL A 202 -3.55 9.89 -13.41
N PRO A 203 -4.30 9.66 -14.49
CA PRO A 203 -5.60 10.31 -14.66
C PRO A 203 -6.60 9.82 -13.62
N ALA A 204 -7.32 10.73 -12.99
CA ALA A 204 -8.44 10.38 -12.13
C ALA A 204 -9.48 9.57 -12.93
N GLY A 205 -9.98 8.49 -12.34
CA GLY A 205 -10.86 7.58 -13.04
C GLY A 205 -10.16 6.41 -13.74
N THR A 206 -8.92 6.13 -13.38
CA THR A 206 -8.19 4.96 -13.88
C THR A 206 -8.50 3.74 -13.01
N GLY A 207 -8.97 2.65 -13.63
CA GLY A 207 -9.19 1.38 -12.93
C GLY A 207 -7.87 0.64 -12.66
N LEU A 208 -7.26 0.13 -13.72
CA LEU A 208 -5.95 -0.53 -13.72
C LEU A 208 -5.03 0.19 -14.70
N MET A 209 -3.79 0.48 -14.32
CA MET A 209 -2.76 1.01 -15.22
C MET A 209 -1.53 0.12 -15.21
N ILE A 210 -1.04 -0.23 -16.42
CA ILE A 210 0.17 -1.03 -16.60
C ILE A 210 1.19 -0.19 -17.36
N MET A 211 2.38 -0.03 -16.81
CA MET A 211 3.42 0.76 -17.44
C MET A 211 4.76 0.04 -17.39
N ALA A 212 5.30 -0.27 -18.58
CA ALA A 212 6.63 -0.84 -18.81
C ALA A 212 6.91 -2.18 -18.08
N ASN A 213 5.93 -2.85 -17.54
CA ASN A 213 6.06 -4.12 -16.83
C ASN A 213 5.83 -5.31 -17.79
N ASP A 214 6.62 -6.36 -17.68
CA ASP A 214 6.58 -7.50 -18.59
C ASP A 214 5.74 -8.67 -18.05
N ASN A 215 5.11 -9.40 -18.97
CA ASN A 215 4.39 -10.65 -18.68
C ASN A 215 3.32 -10.49 -17.59
N ILE A 216 2.35 -9.60 -17.86
CA ILE A 216 1.24 -9.30 -16.96
C ILE A 216 0.00 -10.07 -17.40
N GLU A 217 -0.65 -10.76 -16.47
CA GLU A 217 -1.92 -11.43 -16.69
C GLU A 217 -3.03 -10.68 -15.95
N VAL A 218 -4.07 -10.27 -16.67
CA VAL A 218 -5.26 -9.59 -16.14
C VAL A 218 -6.50 -10.37 -16.49
N PHE A 219 -7.19 -10.96 -15.51
CA PHE A 219 -8.35 -11.79 -15.76
C PHE A 219 -9.35 -11.78 -14.58
N GLU A 220 -10.60 -12.07 -14.86
CA GLU A 220 -11.67 -12.20 -13.84
C GLU A 220 -11.87 -10.97 -12.92
N ASN A 221 -11.36 -9.79 -13.29
CA ASN A 221 -11.61 -8.57 -12.55
C ASN A 221 -12.95 -7.95 -12.93
N ASN A 222 -13.58 -7.34 -11.96
CA ASN A 222 -14.82 -6.58 -12.17
C ASN A 222 -14.52 -5.08 -12.09
N PHE A 223 -14.68 -4.40 -13.24
CA PHE A 223 -14.47 -2.95 -13.36
C PHE A 223 -15.80 -2.22 -13.48
N GLY A 224 -15.92 -1.07 -12.83
CA GLY A 224 -17.12 -0.24 -12.98
C GLY A 224 -16.92 1.20 -12.54
N ASN A 225 -17.60 2.10 -13.21
CA ASN A 225 -17.67 3.52 -12.85
C ASN A 225 -16.30 4.23 -12.73
N ASN A 226 -15.26 3.75 -13.41
CA ASN A 226 -13.99 4.45 -13.54
C ASN A 226 -14.10 5.41 -14.75
N ASN A 227 -14.06 6.71 -14.53
CA ASN A 227 -14.47 7.72 -15.51
C ASN A 227 -13.48 7.91 -16.67
N SER A 228 -12.21 7.55 -16.51
CA SER A 228 -11.18 7.68 -17.55
C SER A 228 -10.98 6.39 -18.34
N ALA A 229 -10.61 5.31 -17.66
CA ALA A 229 -10.40 4.02 -18.30
C ALA A 229 -10.51 2.88 -17.29
N ASN A 230 -11.06 1.74 -17.71
CA ASN A 230 -11.01 0.53 -16.88
C ASN A 230 -9.60 -0.08 -16.87
N ILE A 231 -8.93 -0.07 -18.02
CA ILE A 231 -7.52 -0.49 -18.17
C ILE A 231 -6.81 0.51 -19.08
N LEU A 232 -5.63 0.95 -18.67
CA LEU A 232 -4.78 1.90 -19.37
C LEU A 232 -3.38 1.32 -19.58
#